data_f0ee6746a0ebc0a4966f6d49d7f200df
#
_entry.id   f0ee6746a0ebc0a4966f6d49d7f200df
#
_cell.length_a   1.000
_cell.length_b   1.000
_cell.length_c   1.000
_cell.angle_alpha   90.00
_cell.angle_beta   90.00
_cell.angle_gamma   90.00
#
_symmetry.space_group_name_H-M   'P 1'
#
loop_
_entity.id
_entity.type
_entity.pdbx_description
1 polymer ?
#
loop_
_entity_poly.entity_id
_entity_poly.type
_entity_poly.pdbx_seq_one_letter_code
_entity_poly.pdbx_strand_id
1 'polypeptide(L)'
;MTLNIASYSEDWRARLLSTFAHTPFALRCGAREIRCESVEGFWQGLKFPEGSADRDRVFALWGLEAKRAGARAPTDDTIVLCGERVQLGSPEHHALAEKAMRAKLEQNTEVRRALVETAGLVLTHELVDESGVPVPDSRTLPAAVFCAIWTNLRDEAMRDQVC
;
A
#
# COMPACT_ATOMS: atom_id res chain seq x y z
N MET A 1 -20.66 -7.24 -9.54
CA MET A 1 -19.55 -6.76 -10.39
C MET A 1 -18.31 -6.58 -9.56
N THR A 2 -17.16 -6.75 -10.15
CA THR A 2 -15.86 -6.68 -9.48
C THR A 2 -14.98 -5.61 -10.09
N LEU A 3 -14.04 -5.09 -9.30
CA LEU A 3 -12.95 -4.24 -9.77
C LEU A 3 -11.62 -4.86 -9.31
N ASN A 4 -10.80 -5.27 -10.25
CA ASN A 4 -9.48 -5.81 -9.93
C ASN A 4 -8.46 -4.68 -9.81
N ILE A 5 -7.91 -4.49 -8.61
CA ILE A 5 -6.92 -3.45 -8.34
C ILE A 5 -5.57 -3.90 -8.88
N ALA A 6 -5.09 -3.21 -9.91
CA ALA A 6 -3.80 -3.48 -10.52
C ALA A 6 -3.25 -2.21 -11.17
N SER A 7 -1.92 -2.05 -11.16
CA SER A 7 -1.25 -0.87 -11.74
C SER A 7 -1.39 -0.76 -13.25
N TYR A 8 -1.62 -1.89 -13.92
CA TYR A 8 -1.82 -1.99 -15.37
C TYR A 8 -3.29 -2.03 -15.80
N SER A 9 -4.23 -1.84 -14.87
CA SER A 9 -5.67 -1.83 -15.18
C SER A 9 -6.03 -0.70 -16.15
N GLU A 10 -6.98 -0.95 -17.03
CA GLU A 10 -7.57 0.11 -17.85
C GLU A 10 -8.46 1.06 -17.03
N ASP A 11 -8.98 0.57 -15.90
CA ASP A 11 -9.76 1.38 -14.98
C ASP A 11 -8.86 2.28 -14.13
N TRP A 12 -9.05 3.60 -14.26
CA TRP A 12 -8.25 4.59 -13.55
C TRP A 12 -8.36 4.47 -12.02
N ARG A 13 -9.51 4.01 -11.52
CA ARG A 13 -9.73 3.80 -10.09
C ARG A 13 -8.83 2.68 -9.56
N ALA A 14 -8.80 1.58 -10.30
CA ALA A 14 -7.95 0.44 -9.96
C ALA A 14 -6.46 0.80 -9.98
N ARG A 15 -6.02 1.62 -10.95
CA ARG A 15 -4.63 2.11 -10.99
C ARG A 15 -4.30 2.95 -9.78
N LEU A 16 -5.16 3.90 -9.40
CA LEU A 16 -4.91 4.76 -8.23
C LEU A 16 -4.93 4.01 -6.90
N LEU A 17 -5.76 2.98 -6.78
CA LEU A 17 -5.83 2.15 -5.57
C LEU A 17 -4.67 1.15 -5.47
N SER A 18 -3.93 0.91 -6.54
CA SER A 18 -2.74 0.05 -6.53
C SER A 18 -1.67 0.62 -5.60
N THR A 19 -0.93 -0.27 -4.95
CA THR A 19 0.24 0.12 -4.14
C THR A 19 1.32 0.78 -4.99
N PHE A 20 1.38 0.49 -6.28
CA PHE A 20 2.36 1.04 -7.23
C PHE A 20 2.11 2.50 -7.59
N ALA A 21 0.91 3.01 -7.39
CA ALA A 21 0.56 4.38 -7.80
C ALA A 21 1.45 5.42 -7.12
N HIS A 22 1.87 6.42 -7.89
CA HIS A 22 2.59 7.58 -7.37
C HIS A 22 1.60 8.51 -6.68
N THR A 23 1.31 8.23 -5.43
CA THR A 23 0.36 8.97 -4.59
C THR A 23 1.01 9.27 -3.24
N PRO A 24 1.81 10.35 -3.17
CA PRO A 24 2.60 10.68 -1.98
C PRO A 24 1.76 10.87 -0.72
N PHE A 25 2.33 10.48 0.40
CA PHE A 25 1.75 10.70 1.72
C PHE A 25 2.84 10.82 2.77
N ALA A 26 2.47 11.35 3.93
CA ALA A 26 3.33 11.44 5.10
C ALA A 26 2.73 10.70 6.28
N LEU A 27 3.58 10.06 7.07
CA LEU A 27 3.25 9.44 8.33
C LEU A 27 4.07 10.08 9.44
N ARG A 28 3.61 10.01 10.68
CA ARG A 28 4.33 10.54 11.82
C ARG A 28 4.79 9.44 12.77
N CYS A 29 6.05 9.55 13.21
CA CYS A 29 6.62 8.81 14.31
C CYS A 29 6.97 9.82 15.42
N GLY A 30 6.03 10.10 16.31
CA GLY A 30 6.19 11.19 17.28
C GLY A 30 6.34 12.55 16.57
N ALA A 31 7.47 13.23 16.80
CA ALA A 31 7.77 14.51 16.16
C ALA A 31 8.36 14.36 14.74
N ARG A 32 8.80 13.15 14.36
CA ARG A 32 9.41 12.90 13.07
C ARG A 32 8.34 12.61 12.00
N GLU A 33 8.47 13.24 10.85
CA GLU A 33 7.65 12.96 9.68
C GLU A 33 8.39 12.00 8.74
N ILE A 34 7.67 10.99 8.25
CA ILE A 34 8.15 10.05 7.23
C ILE A 34 7.35 10.33 5.97
N ARG A 35 8.03 10.74 4.90
CA ARG A 35 7.42 10.96 3.60
C ARG A 35 7.67 9.76 2.69
N CYS A 36 6.61 9.27 2.06
CA CYS A 36 6.67 8.19 1.09
C CYS A 36 5.99 8.62 -0.21
N GLU A 37 6.55 8.21 -1.34
CA GLU A 37 5.98 8.53 -2.65
C GLU A 37 4.92 7.53 -3.11
N SER A 38 4.87 6.36 -2.46
CA SER A 38 3.86 5.32 -2.73
C SER A 38 3.71 4.38 -1.54
N VAL A 39 2.61 3.63 -1.51
CA VAL A 39 2.45 2.53 -0.53
C VAL A 39 3.50 1.44 -0.78
N GLU A 40 3.81 1.15 -2.05
CA GLU A 40 4.86 0.18 -2.38
C GLU A 40 6.22 0.62 -1.85
N GLY A 41 6.59 1.89 -2.03
CA GLY A 41 7.83 2.45 -1.48
C GLY A 41 7.89 2.33 0.04
N PHE A 42 6.80 2.63 0.73
CA PHE A 42 6.69 2.43 2.17
C PHE A 42 6.89 0.96 2.56
N TRP A 43 6.14 0.06 1.93
CA TRP A 43 6.14 -1.37 2.22
C TRP A 43 7.51 -2.01 2.02
N GLN A 44 8.14 -1.70 0.91
CA GLN A 44 9.47 -2.21 0.58
C GLN A 44 10.58 -1.55 1.44
N GLY A 45 10.46 -0.26 1.69
CA GLY A 45 11.41 0.47 2.53
C GLY A 45 11.48 -0.04 3.97
N LEU A 46 10.36 -0.53 4.52
CA LEU A 46 10.32 -1.13 5.86
C LEU A 46 11.28 -2.32 6.02
N LYS A 47 11.66 -2.98 4.93
CA LYS A 47 12.59 -4.11 4.96
C LYS A 47 14.04 -3.70 5.23
N PHE A 48 14.35 -2.43 5.09
CA PHE A 48 15.68 -1.87 5.40
C PHE A 48 15.73 -1.36 6.84
N PRO A 49 16.92 -1.28 7.45
CA PRO A 49 17.04 -0.80 8.83
C PRO A 49 16.46 0.61 9.02
N GLU A 50 15.77 0.82 10.13
CA GLU A 50 15.24 2.14 10.49
C GLU A 50 16.38 3.16 10.60
N GLY A 51 16.17 4.35 10.01
CA GLY A 51 17.18 5.41 9.96
C GLY A 51 18.27 5.24 8.92
N SER A 52 18.24 4.15 8.12
CA SER A 52 19.24 3.95 7.06
C SER A 52 18.93 4.80 5.82
N ALA A 53 19.99 5.19 5.10
CA ALA A 53 19.86 5.90 3.83
C ALA A 53 19.15 5.04 2.77
N ASP A 54 19.32 3.72 2.81
CA ASP A 54 18.64 2.79 1.92
C ASP A 54 17.11 2.83 2.12
N ARG A 55 16.66 2.84 3.37
CA ARG A 55 15.23 2.98 3.68
C ARG A 55 14.67 4.29 3.12
N ASP A 56 15.33 5.40 3.36
CA ASP A 56 14.89 6.71 2.90
C ASP A 56 14.82 6.77 1.37
N ARG A 57 15.79 6.17 0.69
CA ARG A 57 15.81 6.08 -0.77
C ARG A 57 14.62 5.29 -1.29
N VAL A 58 14.27 4.16 -0.67
CA VAL A 58 13.16 3.31 -1.12
C VAL A 58 11.81 3.98 -0.82
N PHE A 59 11.69 4.69 0.29
CA PHE A 59 10.49 5.50 0.58
C PHE A 59 10.20 6.54 -0.51
N ALA A 60 11.22 7.01 -1.21
CA ALA A 60 11.09 7.98 -2.30
C ALA A 60 10.75 7.34 -3.67
N LEU A 61 10.55 6.02 -3.73
CA LEU A 61 10.26 5.29 -4.95
C LEU A 61 8.77 4.95 -5.07
N TRP A 62 8.36 4.61 -6.28
CA TRP A 62 7.03 4.07 -6.56
C TRP A 62 7.10 2.99 -7.65
N GLY A 63 6.01 2.25 -7.85
CA GLY A 63 5.88 1.29 -8.91
C GLY A 63 6.91 0.15 -8.85
N LEU A 64 7.32 -0.28 -10.02
CA LEU A 64 8.23 -1.41 -10.17
C LEU A 64 9.62 -1.14 -9.58
N GLU A 65 10.08 0.11 -9.60
CA GLU A 65 11.37 0.48 -8.99
C GLU A 65 11.37 0.24 -7.48
N ALA A 66 10.29 0.61 -6.80
CA ALA A 66 10.13 0.34 -5.37
C ALA A 66 10.15 -1.17 -5.08
N LYS A 67 9.40 -1.95 -5.85
CA LYS A 67 9.36 -3.41 -5.73
C LYS A 67 10.73 -4.04 -5.92
N ARG A 68 11.45 -3.64 -6.96
CA ARG A 68 12.81 -4.13 -7.25
C ARG A 68 13.81 -3.75 -6.15
N ALA A 69 13.70 -2.54 -5.62
CA ALA A 69 14.54 -2.12 -4.50
C ALA A 69 14.30 -2.98 -3.26
N GLY A 70 13.05 -3.32 -2.95
CA GLY A 70 12.71 -4.20 -1.83
C GLY A 70 13.26 -5.61 -1.95
N ALA A 71 13.43 -6.12 -3.16
CA ALA A 71 14.03 -7.43 -3.41
C ALA A 71 15.52 -7.49 -3.03
N ARG A 72 16.18 -6.33 -2.88
CA ARG A 72 17.60 -6.22 -2.47
C ARG A 72 17.77 -6.05 -0.97
N ALA A 73 16.67 -5.95 -0.22
CA ALA A 73 16.72 -5.77 1.24
C ALA A 73 17.32 -7.01 1.92
N PRO A 74 17.94 -6.82 3.10
CA PRO A 74 18.35 -7.96 3.92
C PRO A 74 17.18 -8.89 4.20
N THR A 75 17.45 -10.20 4.19
CA THR A 75 16.44 -11.19 4.56
C THR A 75 16.28 -11.20 6.07
N ASP A 76 15.19 -10.68 6.57
CA ASP A 76 14.83 -10.66 7.98
C ASP A 76 13.34 -10.99 8.10
N ASP A 77 12.96 -11.63 9.20
CA ASP A 77 11.56 -11.96 9.50
C ASP A 77 10.82 -10.80 10.16
N THR A 78 11.52 -9.73 10.50
CA THR A 78 10.96 -8.58 11.21
C THR A 78 11.35 -7.27 10.55
N ILE A 79 10.49 -6.27 10.77
CA ILE A 79 10.78 -4.87 10.41
C ILE A 79 10.69 -4.01 11.68
N VAL A 80 11.26 -2.82 11.63
CA VAL A 80 11.18 -1.84 12.72
C VAL A 80 10.60 -0.55 12.17
N LEU A 81 9.57 -0.02 12.82
CA LEU A 81 9.01 1.30 12.52
C LEU A 81 8.72 2.05 13.81
N CYS A 82 9.16 3.29 13.89
CA CYS A 82 9.00 4.13 15.09
C CYS A 82 9.55 3.44 16.37
N GLY A 83 10.63 2.70 16.24
CA GLY A 83 11.25 1.93 17.32
C GLY A 83 10.56 0.61 17.67
N GLU A 84 9.42 0.32 17.05
CA GLU A 84 8.68 -0.92 17.30
C GLU A 84 9.04 -2.01 16.29
N ARG A 85 9.35 -3.18 16.81
CA ARG A 85 9.64 -4.36 16.01
C ARG A 85 8.37 -5.13 15.70
N VAL A 86 8.17 -5.44 14.43
CA VAL A 86 6.97 -6.09 13.92
C VAL A 86 7.36 -7.31 13.07
N GLN A 87 6.66 -8.42 13.28
CA GLN A 87 6.85 -9.65 12.49
C GLN A 87 6.26 -9.47 11.10
N LEU A 88 7.01 -9.83 10.05
CA LEU A 88 6.51 -9.83 8.67
C LEU A 88 5.27 -10.72 8.52
N GLY A 89 4.26 -10.22 7.83
CA GLY A 89 3.01 -10.95 7.56
C GLY A 89 2.08 -11.09 8.76
N SER A 90 2.41 -10.48 9.90
CA SER A 90 1.57 -10.48 11.10
C SER A 90 0.40 -9.49 10.98
N PRO A 91 -0.62 -9.58 11.86
CA PRO A 91 -1.67 -8.57 11.95
C PRO A 91 -1.12 -7.15 12.21
N GLU A 92 -0.04 -7.03 12.99
CA GLU A 92 0.62 -5.75 13.25
C GLU A 92 1.28 -5.18 11.98
N HIS A 93 1.86 -6.04 11.14
CA HIS A 93 2.40 -5.64 9.84
C HIS A 93 1.27 -5.19 8.91
N HIS A 94 0.14 -5.90 8.89
CA HIS A 94 -1.05 -5.50 8.13
C HIS A 94 -1.62 -4.16 8.61
N ALA A 95 -1.56 -3.88 9.91
CA ALA A 95 -1.97 -2.58 10.46
C ALA A 95 -1.10 -1.43 9.93
N LEU A 96 0.18 -1.67 9.66
CA LEU A 96 1.05 -0.68 9.00
C LEU A 96 0.63 -0.43 7.56
N ALA A 97 0.22 -1.46 6.83
CA ALA A 97 -0.33 -1.32 5.48
C ALA A 97 -1.60 -0.45 5.51
N GLU A 98 -2.52 -0.72 6.44
CA GLU A 98 -3.74 0.08 6.61
C GLU A 98 -3.40 1.54 6.92
N LYS A 99 -2.44 1.79 7.81
CA LYS A 99 -1.99 3.14 8.15
C LYS A 99 -1.49 3.91 6.92
N ALA A 100 -0.68 3.27 6.08
CA ALA A 100 -0.18 3.86 4.84
C ALA A 100 -1.30 4.10 3.83
N MET A 101 -2.20 3.13 3.64
CA MET A 101 -3.32 3.24 2.71
C MET A 101 -4.31 4.33 3.16
N ARG A 102 -4.56 4.45 4.45
CA ARG A 102 -5.37 5.54 5.02
C ARG A 102 -4.73 6.90 4.78
N ALA A 103 -3.43 7.04 5.03
CA ALA A 103 -2.70 8.29 4.77
C ALA A 103 -2.74 8.67 3.29
N LYS A 104 -2.53 7.70 2.40
CA LYS A 104 -2.69 7.87 0.95
C LYS A 104 -4.08 8.40 0.60
N LEU A 105 -5.12 7.80 1.16
CA LEU A 105 -6.53 8.18 0.94
C LEU A 105 -6.81 9.61 1.43
N GLU A 106 -6.36 9.93 2.64
CA GLU A 106 -6.65 11.22 3.28
C GLU A 106 -5.88 12.37 2.63
N GLN A 107 -4.70 12.10 2.10
CA GLN A 107 -3.79 13.11 1.57
C GLN A 107 -3.83 13.25 0.04
N ASN A 108 -4.64 12.44 -0.65
CA ASN A 108 -4.81 12.51 -2.10
C ASN A 108 -6.29 12.52 -2.47
N THR A 109 -6.80 13.66 -2.88
CA THR A 109 -8.22 13.85 -3.24
C THR A 109 -8.68 12.89 -4.34
N GLU A 110 -7.82 12.66 -5.35
CA GLU A 110 -8.14 11.75 -6.46
C GLU A 110 -8.24 10.29 -6.01
N VAL A 111 -7.45 9.87 -5.03
CA VAL A 111 -7.54 8.52 -4.44
C VAL A 111 -8.87 8.37 -3.71
N ARG A 112 -9.26 9.38 -2.94
CA ARG A 112 -10.56 9.38 -2.25
C ARG A 112 -11.71 9.28 -3.24
N ARG A 113 -11.67 10.07 -4.30
CA ARG A 113 -12.65 10.03 -5.36
C ARG A 113 -12.71 8.65 -6.02
N ALA A 114 -11.55 8.09 -6.37
CA ALA A 114 -11.47 6.77 -6.97
C ALA A 114 -12.11 5.69 -6.08
N LEU A 115 -11.80 5.72 -4.78
CA LEU A 115 -12.32 4.74 -3.82
C LEU A 115 -13.85 4.84 -3.68
N VAL A 116 -14.37 6.04 -3.52
CA VAL A 116 -15.83 6.26 -3.37
C VAL A 116 -16.59 5.83 -4.63
N GLU A 117 -16.03 6.08 -5.82
CA GLU A 117 -16.63 5.66 -7.10
C GLU A 117 -16.62 4.14 -7.32
N THR A 118 -15.97 3.37 -6.44
CA THR A 118 -16.08 1.90 -6.44
C THR A 118 -17.26 1.37 -5.62
N ALA A 119 -18.11 2.24 -5.11
CA ALA A 119 -19.28 1.82 -4.30
C ALA A 119 -20.10 0.76 -5.04
N GLY A 120 -20.46 -0.30 -4.31
CA GLY A 120 -21.21 -1.42 -4.87
C GLY A 120 -20.38 -2.46 -5.63
N LEU A 121 -19.08 -2.21 -5.85
CA LEU A 121 -18.19 -3.18 -6.47
C LEU A 121 -17.46 -4.03 -5.41
N VAL A 122 -17.24 -5.29 -5.74
CA VAL A 122 -16.32 -6.15 -4.97
C VAL A 122 -14.90 -5.86 -5.46
N LEU A 123 -14.02 -5.53 -4.53
CA LEU A 123 -12.61 -5.28 -4.83
C LEU A 123 -11.84 -6.60 -4.83
N THR A 124 -11.06 -6.84 -5.87
CA THR A 124 -10.17 -7.99 -6.00
C THR A 124 -8.73 -7.53 -6.28
N HIS A 125 -7.79 -8.42 -6.09
CA HIS A 125 -6.38 -8.15 -6.36
C HIS A 125 -5.72 -9.41 -6.90
N GLU A 126 -5.99 -9.71 -8.16
CA GLU A 126 -5.47 -10.84 -8.90
C GLU A 126 -4.52 -10.31 -9.97
N LEU A 127 -3.23 -10.60 -9.81
CA LEU A 127 -2.19 -10.09 -10.69
C LEU A 127 -1.72 -11.16 -11.68
N VAL A 128 -1.31 -10.68 -12.84
CA VAL A 128 -0.63 -11.50 -13.86
C VAL A 128 0.71 -10.84 -14.19
N ASP A 129 1.67 -11.64 -14.61
CA ASP A 129 2.94 -11.14 -15.13
C ASP A 129 2.83 -10.67 -16.60
N GLU A 130 3.94 -10.23 -17.17
CA GLU A 130 4.00 -9.77 -18.56
C GLU A 130 3.57 -10.81 -19.59
N SER A 131 3.65 -12.10 -19.22
CA SER A 131 3.21 -13.23 -20.06
C SER A 131 1.76 -13.63 -19.83
N GLY A 132 1.04 -12.95 -18.94
CA GLY A 132 -0.34 -13.28 -18.58
C GLY A 132 -0.46 -14.43 -17.59
N VAL A 133 0.65 -14.86 -16.96
CA VAL A 133 0.65 -15.93 -15.97
C VAL A 133 0.30 -15.36 -14.59
N PRO A 134 -0.62 -16.02 -13.84
CA PRO A 134 -0.98 -15.56 -12.50
C PRO A 134 0.23 -15.47 -11.58
N VAL A 135 0.34 -14.33 -10.90
CA VAL A 135 1.37 -14.09 -9.87
C VAL A 135 0.88 -14.71 -8.56
N PRO A 136 1.73 -15.47 -7.84
CA PRO A 136 1.37 -15.99 -6.53
C PRO A 136 0.97 -14.87 -5.56
N ASP A 137 0.02 -15.16 -4.66
CA ASP A 137 -0.41 -14.22 -3.65
C ASP A 137 0.74 -13.85 -2.70
N SER A 138 0.73 -12.61 -2.24
CA SER A 138 1.74 -12.10 -1.32
C SER A 138 1.64 -12.81 0.05
N ARG A 139 2.79 -13.23 0.58
CA ARG A 139 2.86 -13.82 1.94
C ARG A 139 2.74 -12.76 3.02
N THR A 140 3.20 -11.54 2.76
CA THR A 140 3.24 -10.48 3.77
C THR A 140 1.99 -9.62 3.78
N LEU A 141 1.36 -9.44 2.62
CA LEU A 141 0.09 -8.73 2.47
C LEU A 141 -0.81 -9.50 1.49
N PRO A 142 -1.50 -10.55 1.93
CA PRO A 142 -2.41 -11.31 1.08
C PRO A 142 -3.47 -10.42 0.42
N ALA A 143 -3.88 -10.78 -0.79
CA ALA A 143 -4.90 -10.04 -1.56
C ALA A 143 -6.19 -9.84 -0.77
N ALA A 144 -6.62 -10.85 -0.01
CA ALA A 144 -7.81 -10.75 0.83
C ALA A 144 -7.69 -9.66 1.90
N VAL A 145 -6.52 -9.53 2.54
CA VAL A 145 -6.25 -8.48 3.53
C VAL A 145 -6.22 -7.11 2.86
N PHE A 146 -5.50 -6.98 1.77
CA PHE A 146 -5.40 -5.73 1.00
C PHE A 146 -6.77 -5.23 0.56
N CYS A 147 -7.60 -6.08 -0.02
CA CYS A 147 -8.95 -5.72 -0.45
C CYS A 147 -9.88 -5.41 0.72
N ALA A 148 -9.75 -6.12 1.85
CA ALA A 148 -10.53 -5.84 3.05
C ALA A 148 -10.19 -4.46 3.62
N ILE A 149 -8.92 -4.05 3.63
CA ILE A 149 -8.52 -2.71 4.05
C ILE A 149 -9.20 -1.65 3.18
N TRP A 150 -9.12 -1.75 1.85
CA TRP A 150 -9.77 -0.79 0.96
C TRP A 150 -11.29 -0.77 1.13
N THR A 151 -11.92 -1.92 1.31
CA THR A 151 -13.37 -2.01 1.52
C THR A 151 -13.78 -1.29 2.80
N ASN A 152 -13.06 -1.50 3.90
CA ASN A 152 -13.33 -0.83 5.17
C ASN A 152 -13.11 0.68 5.08
N LEU A 153 -12.02 1.12 4.45
CA LEU A 153 -11.75 2.54 4.22
C LEU A 153 -12.82 3.20 3.35
N ARG A 154 -13.32 2.49 2.35
CA ARG A 154 -14.43 2.95 1.51
C ARG A 154 -15.69 3.16 2.33
N ASP A 155 -16.04 2.20 3.16
CA ASP A 155 -17.25 2.26 3.98
C ASP A 155 -17.18 3.44 4.97
N GLU A 156 -16.00 3.68 5.56
CA GLU A 156 -15.76 4.86 6.39
C GLU A 156 -15.92 6.16 5.59
N ALA A 157 -15.26 6.26 4.43
CA ALA A 157 -15.31 7.44 3.57
C ALA A 157 -16.73 7.79 3.12
N MET A 158 -17.56 6.77 2.87
CA MET A 158 -18.94 6.96 2.47
C MET A 158 -19.82 7.44 3.64
N ARG A 159 -19.58 6.95 4.85
CA ARG A 159 -20.28 7.45 6.06
C ARG A 159 -19.98 8.92 6.32
N ASP A 160 -18.74 9.34 6.11
CA ASP A 160 -18.33 10.73 6.30
C ASP A 160 -18.99 11.72 5.32
N GLN A 161 -19.50 11.22 4.18
CA GLN A 161 -20.21 12.06 3.20
C GLN A 161 -21.69 12.32 3.57
N VAL A 162 -22.25 11.55 4.48
CA VAL A 162 -23.67 11.59 4.87
C VAL A 162 -23.92 12.53 6.06
N CYS A 163 -22.85 13.04 6.71
CA CYS A 163 -22.93 13.94 7.87
C CYS A 163 -22.79 15.44 7.46
#